data_405cb2172db9b2c48c41b4b0743ad101
#
_entry.id   405cb2172db9b2c48c41b4b0743ad101
#
_cell.length_a   1.000
_cell.length_b   1.000
_cell.length_c   1.000
_cell.angle_alpha   90.00
_cell.angle_beta   90.00
_cell.angle_gamma   90.00
#
_symmetry.space_group_name_H-M   'P 1'
#
loop_
_entity.id
_entity.type
_entity.pdbx_description
1 polymer ?
#
loop_
_entity_poly.entity_id
_entity_poly.type
_entity_poly.pdbx_seq_one_letter_code
_entity_poly.pdbx_strand_id
1 'polypeptide(L)'
;MTNSKWMLGIAVLFLWSCNPKDEIIPDPQSEQVRAAILESMEEWYFWNEELPTTVNTANYSSNEELLNAITFKPLDRFSYLTTQEAFNNAFVGRNAGHGFGFAFDAAERLYLTFVYEESPSGIDGWQRGWEIIEINGKTISSYRNASGGYDFQLGPADPGITNSFTFKLPDGTTTTRSNVKAEYQSNSVLHQEIIDLNGKKVGYWVYQSFKATAGQSPTKSLEVDESMAFFTEAGIDELIIDLRYNGGGSVAVAEQINNYLIQASNSSKLMYTNKLNSLKTDLEKSVNFKKAGSLNLEKLVFITSRGSASASELVINSLNPYLDITLVGDNTFGKPVGSFPLSNYNKTLKDNNVELVPITFATANADGNADYFDGFPVDFAVGDSPQFNWGDQDDLRLAAALLFLENGSVSGRLTTTFYRPKWEMIDAFKGLNQEFPAY
;
A
#
# COMPACT_ATOMS: atom_id res chain seq x y z
N MET A 1 -79.78 -55.97 -1.11
CA MET A 1 -79.07 -56.27 0.15
C MET A 1 -77.64 -56.33 -0.17
N THR A 2 -76.90 -55.20 -0.04
CA THR A 2 -75.48 -55.06 -0.42
C THR A 2 -74.71 -54.48 0.75
N ASN A 3 -73.84 -55.34 1.35
CA ASN A 3 -72.94 -54.94 2.43
C ASN A 3 -71.67 -54.28 1.80
N SER A 4 -71.49 -53.03 2.06
CA SER A 4 -70.21 -52.26 1.75
C SER A 4 -69.31 -52.36 2.97
N LYS A 5 -68.12 -52.97 2.81
CA LYS A 5 -67.02 -52.91 3.79
C LYS A 5 -66.12 -51.76 3.53
N TRP A 6 -66.02 -50.84 4.48
CA TRP A 6 -65.06 -49.72 4.50
C TRP A 6 -63.72 -50.25 5.01
N MET A 7 -62.67 -50.20 4.19
CA MET A 7 -61.28 -50.34 4.61
C MET A 7 -60.74 -48.97 5.01
N LEU A 8 -60.36 -48.85 6.29
CA LEU A 8 -59.62 -47.70 6.79
C LEU A 8 -58.14 -47.93 6.43
N GLY A 9 -57.60 -47.16 5.51
CA GLY A 9 -56.16 -47.07 5.26
C GLY A 9 -55.53 -46.09 6.24
N ILE A 10 -54.65 -46.60 7.12
CA ILE A 10 -53.79 -45.77 7.99
C ILE A 10 -52.63 -45.27 7.15
N ALA A 11 -52.66 -43.95 6.82
CA ALA A 11 -51.51 -43.28 6.22
C ALA A 11 -50.49 -42.91 7.31
N VAL A 12 -49.38 -43.61 7.34
CA VAL A 12 -48.21 -43.29 8.19
C VAL A 12 -47.49 -42.15 7.53
N LEU A 13 -47.66 -40.91 8.03
CA LEU A 13 -46.88 -39.74 7.69
C LEU A 13 -45.49 -39.87 8.33
N PHE A 14 -44.49 -40.22 7.53
CA PHE A 14 -43.07 -40.02 7.89
C PHE A 14 -42.79 -38.52 7.88
N LEU A 15 -42.75 -37.90 9.04
CA LEU A 15 -42.16 -36.59 9.23
C LEU A 15 -40.64 -36.77 9.13
N TRP A 16 -40.08 -36.49 7.96
CA TRP A 16 -38.66 -36.18 7.85
C TRP A 16 -38.41 -34.85 8.54
N SER A 17 -37.92 -34.90 9.76
CA SER A 17 -37.29 -33.78 10.42
C SER A 17 -35.98 -33.48 9.66
N CYS A 18 -36.02 -32.59 8.70
CA CYS A 18 -34.82 -31.86 8.29
C CYS A 18 -34.41 -30.99 9.48
N ASN A 19 -33.37 -31.37 10.20
CA ASN A 19 -32.64 -30.46 11.03
C ASN A 19 -32.08 -29.39 10.08
N PRO A 20 -32.50 -28.14 10.16
CA PRO A 20 -31.76 -27.08 9.50
C PRO A 20 -30.36 -27.13 10.12
N LYS A 21 -29.32 -27.32 9.30
CA LYS A 21 -27.97 -26.93 9.72
C LYS A 21 -28.14 -25.49 10.12
N ASP A 22 -27.87 -25.17 11.37
CA ASP A 22 -27.80 -23.78 11.83
C ASP A 22 -26.81 -23.07 10.88
N GLU A 23 -27.34 -22.29 9.94
CA GLU A 23 -26.54 -21.36 9.18
C GLU A 23 -25.96 -20.39 10.18
N ILE A 24 -24.64 -20.45 10.39
CA ILE A 24 -23.92 -19.51 11.21
C ILE A 24 -24.10 -18.15 10.54
N ILE A 25 -24.90 -17.28 11.15
CA ILE A 25 -25.04 -15.90 10.71
C ILE A 25 -23.72 -15.20 11.11
N PRO A 26 -22.93 -14.71 10.16
CA PRO A 26 -21.68 -14.03 10.48
C PRO A 26 -21.96 -12.81 11.38
N ASP A 27 -21.26 -12.73 12.51
CA ASP A 27 -21.24 -11.53 13.38
C ASP A 27 -19.78 -11.11 13.59
N PRO A 28 -19.26 -10.23 12.72
CA PRO A 28 -17.86 -9.84 12.75
C PRO A 28 -17.44 -9.09 14.03
N GLN A 29 -18.39 -8.57 14.81
CA GLN A 29 -18.11 -7.86 16.06
C GLN A 29 -18.43 -8.68 17.32
N SER A 30 -18.68 -9.97 17.18
CA SER A 30 -18.99 -10.85 18.32
C SER A 30 -17.82 -11.00 19.29
N GLU A 31 -18.12 -11.37 20.54
CA GLU A 31 -17.08 -11.73 21.52
C GLU A 31 -16.26 -12.94 21.05
N GLN A 32 -16.86 -13.87 20.33
CA GLN A 32 -16.17 -15.01 19.74
C GLN A 32 -15.10 -14.57 18.72
N VAL A 33 -15.37 -13.55 17.92
CA VAL A 33 -14.38 -12.97 16.99
C VAL A 33 -13.27 -12.28 17.77
N ARG A 34 -13.60 -11.52 18.83
CA ARG A 34 -12.57 -10.90 19.67
C ARG A 34 -11.68 -11.94 20.36
N ALA A 35 -12.23 -13.07 20.82
CA ALA A 35 -11.45 -14.17 21.36
C ALA A 35 -10.50 -14.78 20.30
N ALA A 36 -10.98 -14.95 19.05
CA ALA A 36 -10.16 -15.43 17.94
C ALA A 36 -9.05 -14.44 17.53
N ILE A 37 -9.29 -13.13 17.64
CA ILE A 37 -8.26 -12.10 17.46
C ILE A 37 -7.16 -12.28 18.51
N LEU A 38 -7.51 -12.39 19.79
CA LEU A 38 -6.53 -12.57 20.86
C LEU A 38 -5.71 -13.85 20.69
N GLU A 39 -6.37 -14.99 20.44
CA GLU A 39 -5.71 -16.27 20.14
C GLU A 39 -4.72 -16.15 18.99
N SER A 40 -5.13 -15.48 17.91
CA SER A 40 -4.28 -15.30 16.73
C SER A 40 -3.09 -14.37 17.02
N MET A 41 -3.27 -13.35 17.86
CA MET A 41 -2.18 -12.48 18.32
C MET A 41 -1.19 -13.24 19.22
N GLU A 42 -1.66 -14.04 20.16
CA GLU A 42 -0.81 -14.86 21.02
C GLU A 42 0.07 -15.82 20.20
N GLU A 43 -0.47 -16.37 19.11
CA GLU A 43 0.23 -17.35 18.28
C GLU A 43 1.16 -16.70 17.24
N TRP A 44 0.72 -15.62 16.56
CA TRP A 44 1.39 -15.13 15.35
C TRP A 44 2.03 -13.75 15.48
N TYR A 45 1.66 -12.95 16.48
CA TYR A 45 2.15 -11.59 16.62
C TYR A 45 3.67 -11.59 16.84
N PHE A 46 4.40 -10.74 16.12
CA PHE A 46 5.85 -10.69 16.20
C PHE A 46 6.35 -10.36 17.61
N TRP A 47 5.65 -9.48 18.30
CA TRP A 47 5.91 -9.11 19.70
C TRP A 47 4.93 -9.82 20.64
N ASN A 48 4.71 -11.12 20.47
CA ASN A 48 3.76 -11.87 21.30
C ASN A 48 4.12 -11.91 22.78
N GLU A 49 5.38 -11.78 23.14
CA GLU A 49 5.86 -11.71 24.52
C GLU A 49 5.55 -10.35 25.20
N GLU A 50 5.22 -9.32 24.43
CA GLU A 50 4.82 -8.00 24.87
C GLU A 50 3.29 -7.83 25.03
N LEU A 51 2.52 -8.89 24.71
CA LEU A 51 1.08 -8.88 24.92
C LEU A 51 0.75 -8.81 26.43
N PRO A 52 -0.35 -8.12 26.82
CA PRO A 52 -0.80 -8.13 28.20
C PRO A 52 -1.07 -9.56 28.70
N THR A 53 -0.56 -9.91 29.88
CA THR A 53 -0.66 -11.26 30.45
C THR A 53 -2.08 -11.72 30.78
N THR A 54 -3.03 -10.80 30.88
CA THR A 54 -4.44 -11.11 31.17
C THR A 54 -5.32 -10.17 30.35
N VAL A 55 -6.03 -10.72 29.39
CA VAL A 55 -6.97 -10.00 28.53
C VAL A 55 -8.34 -10.65 28.64
N ASN A 56 -9.35 -9.87 29.08
CA ASN A 56 -10.74 -10.29 29.04
C ASN A 56 -11.42 -9.62 27.82
N THR A 57 -11.63 -10.37 26.77
CA THR A 57 -12.18 -9.90 25.49
C THR A 57 -13.59 -9.31 25.61
N ALA A 58 -14.35 -9.71 26.62
CA ALA A 58 -15.68 -9.14 26.88
C ALA A 58 -15.65 -7.68 27.38
N ASN A 59 -14.49 -7.17 27.81
CA ASN A 59 -14.35 -5.79 28.26
C ASN A 59 -14.24 -4.78 27.11
N TYR A 60 -14.12 -5.23 25.86
CA TYR A 60 -13.95 -4.37 24.69
C TYR A 60 -15.24 -4.32 23.88
N SER A 61 -15.60 -3.11 23.41
CA SER A 61 -16.83 -2.86 22.67
C SER A 61 -16.69 -3.19 21.17
N SER A 62 -15.45 -3.21 20.65
CA SER A 62 -15.15 -3.53 19.25
C SER A 62 -13.84 -4.32 19.11
N ASN A 63 -13.66 -4.92 17.93
CA ASN A 63 -12.41 -5.61 17.58
C ASN A 63 -11.23 -4.65 17.51
N GLU A 64 -11.46 -3.43 17.00
CA GLU A 64 -10.46 -2.37 16.86
C GLU A 64 -10.00 -1.89 18.25
N GLU A 65 -10.94 -1.75 19.20
CA GLU A 65 -10.61 -1.39 20.58
C GLU A 65 -9.73 -2.46 21.22
N LEU A 66 -10.08 -3.75 21.06
CA LEU A 66 -9.26 -4.86 21.54
C LEU A 66 -7.85 -4.82 20.90
N LEU A 67 -7.76 -4.82 19.56
CA LEU A 67 -6.46 -4.82 18.87
C LEU A 67 -5.60 -3.64 19.32
N ASN A 68 -6.22 -2.48 19.43
CA ASN A 68 -5.54 -1.26 19.90
C ASN A 68 -5.02 -1.36 21.33
N ALA A 69 -5.71 -2.08 22.20
CA ALA A 69 -5.30 -2.26 23.60
C ALA A 69 -4.17 -3.27 23.77
N ILE A 70 -4.07 -4.28 22.89
CA ILE A 70 -3.11 -5.38 23.06
C ILE A 70 -1.84 -5.23 22.23
N THR A 71 -1.80 -4.35 21.22
CA THR A 71 -0.60 -4.12 20.39
C THR A 71 0.52 -3.43 21.15
N PHE A 72 1.79 -3.79 20.86
CA PHE A 72 2.99 -3.24 21.45
C PHE A 72 3.28 -1.81 20.93
N LYS A 73 2.71 -0.81 21.58
CA LYS A 73 2.73 0.59 21.15
C LYS A 73 4.08 1.24 20.89
N PRO A 74 5.21 0.87 21.55
CA PRO A 74 6.50 1.45 21.22
C PRO A 74 6.91 1.28 19.74
N LEU A 75 6.53 0.15 19.10
CA LEU A 75 6.95 -0.15 17.73
C LEU A 75 5.78 -0.44 16.78
N ASP A 76 4.68 -1.03 17.28
CA ASP A 76 3.54 -1.40 16.45
C ASP A 76 2.55 -0.23 16.26
N ARG A 77 2.66 0.41 15.13
CA ARG A 77 1.71 1.37 14.58
C ARG A 77 1.09 0.86 13.27
N PHE A 78 1.25 -0.43 12.96
CA PHE A 78 1.00 -1.00 11.65
C PHE A 78 -0.08 -2.08 11.62
N SER A 79 -0.31 -2.78 12.76
CA SER A 79 -1.33 -3.82 12.83
C SER A 79 -2.74 -3.24 12.68
N TYR A 80 -3.58 -3.91 11.87
CA TYR A 80 -4.93 -3.44 11.59
C TYR A 80 -5.92 -4.58 11.34
N LEU A 81 -7.20 -4.23 11.27
CA LEU A 81 -8.32 -5.07 10.87
C LEU A 81 -8.94 -4.53 9.58
N THR A 82 -9.43 -5.45 8.76
CA THR A 82 -10.21 -5.14 7.55
C THR A 82 -11.11 -6.34 7.21
N THR A 83 -11.80 -6.31 6.07
CA THR A 83 -12.48 -7.50 5.55
C THR A 83 -11.56 -8.28 4.61
N GLN A 84 -11.79 -9.60 4.49
CA GLN A 84 -11.02 -10.44 3.55
C GLN A 84 -11.17 -9.94 2.11
N GLU A 85 -12.38 -9.49 1.75
CA GLU A 85 -12.66 -8.97 0.43
C GLU A 85 -11.87 -7.69 0.15
N ALA A 86 -11.90 -6.71 1.05
CA ALA A 86 -11.17 -5.45 0.90
C ALA A 86 -9.65 -5.71 0.80
N PHE A 87 -9.12 -6.57 1.67
CA PHE A 87 -7.70 -6.98 1.64
C PHE A 87 -7.32 -7.57 0.29
N ASN A 88 -8.04 -8.62 -0.15
CA ASN A 88 -7.74 -9.31 -1.40
C ASN A 88 -7.85 -8.40 -2.62
N ASN A 89 -8.89 -7.55 -2.67
CA ASN A 89 -9.10 -6.61 -3.77
C ASN A 89 -7.96 -5.60 -3.88
N ALA A 90 -7.53 -5.02 -2.76
CA ALA A 90 -6.44 -4.04 -2.74
C ALA A 90 -5.11 -4.64 -3.26
N PHE A 91 -4.76 -5.85 -2.82
CA PHE A 91 -3.50 -6.52 -3.22
C PHE A 91 -3.46 -6.94 -4.70
N VAL A 92 -4.60 -7.10 -5.35
CA VAL A 92 -4.67 -7.38 -6.81
C VAL A 92 -5.01 -6.14 -7.63
N GLY A 93 -5.10 -4.96 -7.01
CA GLY A 93 -5.35 -3.69 -7.69
C GLY A 93 -6.80 -3.42 -8.07
N ARG A 94 -7.76 -4.18 -7.51
CA ARG A 94 -9.18 -3.86 -7.63
C ARG A 94 -9.55 -2.84 -6.58
N ASN A 95 -9.90 -1.65 -7.03
CA ASN A 95 -10.24 -0.54 -6.15
C ASN A 95 -11.65 -0.05 -6.45
N ALA A 96 -12.24 0.69 -5.50
CA ALA A 96 -13.42 1.49 -5.71
C ALA A 96 -13.13 2.91 -5.18
N GLY A 97 -13.58 3.93 -5.90
CA GLY A 97 -13.31 5.30 -5.52
C GLY A 97 -13.25 6.24 -6.72
N HIS A 98 -12.67 7.40 -6.53
CA HIS A 98 -12.35 8.35 -7.60
C HIS A 98 -11.05 7.98 -8.32
N GLY A 99 -10.07 7.42 -7.62
CA GLY A 99 -8.82 6.92 -8.16
C GLY A 99 -7.70 7.95 -8.29
N PHE A 100 -7.58 8.83 -7.30
CA PHE A 100 -6.47 9.79 -7.23
C PHE A 100 -5.88 9.87 -5.81
N GLY A 101 -4.68 10.41 -5.73
CA GLY A 101 -4.08 10.87 -4.48
C GLY A 101 -3.95 12.38 -4.45
N PHE A 102 -3.82 12.96 -3.26
CA PHE A 102 -3.57 14.39 -3.10
C PHE A 102 -2.60 14.68 -1.95
N ALA A 103 -1.95 15.83 -2.01
CA ALA A 103 -1.14 16.35 -0.92
C ALA A 103 -1.15 17.88 -0.93
N PHE A 104 -0.82 18.45 0.23
CA PHE A 104 -0.59 19.89 0.36
C PHE A 104 0.86 20.25 0.04
N ASP A 105 1.05 21.41 -0.59
CA ASP A 105 2.36 22.03 -0.70
C ASP A 105 2.72 22.84 0.57
N ALA A 106 3.90 23.47 0.56
CA ALA A 106 4.37 24.31 1.65
C ALA A 106 3.52 25.56 1.92
N ALA A 107 2.69 25.97 0.95
CA ALA A 107 1.76 27.10 1.07
C ALA A 107 0.33 26.66 1.43
N GLU A 108 0.15 25.41 1.88
CA GLU A 108 -1.16 24.80 2.21
C GLU A 108 -2.14 24.78 1.01
N ARG A 109 -1.63 24.65 -0.22
CA ARG A 109 -2.43 24.44 -1.41
C ARG A 109 -2.52 22.94 -1.68
N LEU A 110 -3.73 22.43 -1.96
CA LEU A 110 -4.00 21.01 -2.16
C LEU A 110 -3.88 20.64 -3.64
N TYR A 111 -3.02 19.70 -3.98
CA TYR A 111 -2.80 19.27 -5.36
C TYR A 111 -3.12 17.78 -5.55
N LEU A 112 -3.58 17.43 -6.76
CA LEU A 112 -3.56 16.03 -7.20
C LEU A 112 -2.10 15.56 -7.30
N THR A 113 -1.75 14.51 -6.57
CA THR A 113 -0.40 13.94 -6.57
C THR A 113 -0.23 12.83 -7.58
N PHE A 114 -1.28 12.08 -7.82
CA PHE A 114 -1.37 11.08 -8.89
C PHE A 114 -2.83 10.85 -9.25
N VAL A 115 -3.06 10.27 -10.43
CA VAL A 115 -4.36 9.81 -10.91
C VAL A 115 -4.12 8.48 -11.61
N TYR A 116 -4.91 7.46 -11.26
CA TYR A 116 -4.91 6.21 -12.03
C TYR A 116 -5.67 6.40 -13.32
N GLU A 117 -5.07 6.07 -14.44
CA GLU A 117 -5.61 6.31 -15.78
C GLU A 117 -6.96 5.60 -15.99
N GLU A 118 -7.10 4.37 -15.46
CA GLU A 118 -8.29 3.54 -15.59
C GLU A 118 -9.42 3.90 -14.60
N SER A 119 -9.15 4.82 -13.68
CA SER A 119 -10.10 5.26 -12.67
C SER A 119 -11.13 6.26 -13.22
N PRO A 120 -12.25 6.51 -12.48
CA PRO A 120 -13.18 7.56 -12.84
C PRO A 120 -12.52 8.94 -13.09
N SER A 121 -11.55 9.32 -12.27
CA SER A 121 -10.82 10.58 -12.43
C SER A 121 -9.90 10.58 -13.64
N GLY A 122 -9.22 9.46 -13.92
CA GLY A 122 -8.37 9.31 -15.11
C GLY A 122 -9.18 9.37 -16.40
N ILE A 123 -10.31 8.65 -16.46
CA ILE A 123 -11.23 8.67 -17.62
C ILE A 123 -11.80 10.09 -17.84
N ASP A 124 -12.02 10.87 -16.79
CA ASP A 124 -12.44 12.29 -16.86
C ASP A 124 -11.27 13.25 -17.16
N GLY A 125 -10.07 12.72 -17.36
CA GLY A 125 -8.88 13.46 -17.80
C GLY A 125 -8.22 14.32 -16.72
N TRP A 126 -8.39 13.97 -15.44
CA TRP A 126 -7.68 14.66 -14.36
C TRP A 126 -6.19 14.31 -14.40
N GLN A 127 -5.37 15.24 -13.93
CA GLN A 127 -3.92 15.09 -14.00
C GLN A 127 -3.26 15.52 -12.70
N ARG A 128 -2.11 14.93 -12.40
CA ARG A 128 -1.18 15.44 -11.38
C ARG A 128 -0.90 16.91 -11.65
N GLY A 129 -0.76 17.69 -10.59
CA GLY A 129 -0.45 19.11 -10.67
C GLY A 129 -1.67 20.04 -10.70
N TRP A 130 -2.89 19.50 -10.80
CA TRP A 130 -4.09 20.32 -10.64
C TRP A 130 -4.30 20.68 -9.18
N GLU A 131 -4.45 21.98 -8.87
CA GLU A 131 -4.76 22.46 -7.52
C GLU A 131 -6.24 22.31 -7.24
N ILE A 132 -6.59 21.56 -6.17
CA ILE A 132 -7.99 21.44 -5.70
C ILE A 132 -8.31 22.64 -4.84
N ILE A 133 -9.19 23.53 -5.30
CA ILE A 133 -9.58 24.76 -4.57
C ILE A 133 -10.91 24.62 -3.85
N GLU A 134 -11.81 23.75 -4.32
CA GLU A 134 -13.09 23.42 -3.67
C GLU A 134 -13.43 21.94 -3.83
N ILE A 135 -14.12 21.41 -2.82
CA ILE A 135 -14.76 20.08 -2.84
C ILE A 135 -16.21 20.28 -2.41
N ASN A 136 -17.17 19.73 -3.18
CA ASN A 136 -18.59 19.83 -2.92
C ASN A 136 -19.07 21.29 -2.65
N GLY A 137 -18.50 22.24 -3.41
CA GLY A 137 -18.83 23.67 -3.31
C GLY A 137 -18.32 24.39 -2.05
N LYS A 138 -17.41 23.74 -1.30
CA LYS A 138 -16.76 24.32 -0.11
C LYS A 138 -15.26 24.46 -0.37
N THR A 139 -14.67 25.57 0.06
CA THR A 139 -13.24 25.79 -0.03
C THR A 139 -12.47 24.81 0.86
N ILE A 140 -11.24 24.46 0.46
CA ILE A 140 -10.39 23.50 1.19
C ILE A 140 -10.23 23.88 2.66
N SER A 141 -10.01 25.16 2.96
CA SER A 141 -9.84 25.67 4.33
C SER A 141 -11.07 25.43 5.22
N SER A 142 -12.27 25.36 4.65
CA SER A 142 -13.51 25.13 5.40
C SER A 142 -13.65 23.71 5.96
N TYR A 143 -12.83 22.77 5.51
CA TYR A 143 -12.78 21.39 6.00
C TYR A 143 -11.82 21.19 7.17
N ARG A 144 -11.08 22.26 7.54
CA ARG A 144 -10.14 22.20 8.67
C ARG A 144 -10.90 22.19 9.99
N ASN A 145 -10.64 21.20 10.81
CA ASN A 145 -11.21 21.10 12.17
C ASN A 145 -10.42 21.90 13.22
N ALA A 146 -10.91 21.95 14.45
CA ALA A 146 -10.27 22.69 15.54
C ALA A 146 -8.88 22.15 15.94
N SER A 147 -8.60 20.86 15.68
CA SER A 147 -7.28 20.24 15.92
C SER A 147 -6.30 20.46 14.75
N GLY A 148 -6.75 21.10 13.66
CA GLY A 148 -5.94 21.37 12.48
C GLY A 148 -5.95 20.28 11.41
N GLY A 149 -6.67 19.16 11.63
CA GLY A 149 -6.89 18.11 10.64
C GLY A 149 -7.93 18.48 9.58
N TYR A 150 -7.95 17.76 8.47
CA TYR A 150 -8.92 17.94 7.39
C TYR A 150 -9.80 16.69 7.23
N ASP A 151 -11.10 16.89 7.10
CA ASP A 151 -12.08 15.87 6.72
C ASP A 151 -12.85 16.37 5.49
N PHE A 152 -12.49 15.90 4.31
CA PHE A 152 -13.08 16.34 3.05
C PHE A 152 -14.48 15.77 2.78
N GLN A 153 -14.98 14.90 3.66
CA GLN A 153 -16.34 14.33 3.58
C GLN A 153 -16.64 13.70 2.22
N LEU A 154 -15.67 12.99 1.65
CA LEU A 154 -15.80 12.33 0.35
C LEU A 154 -16.74 11.12 0.41
N GLY A 155 -17.11 10.68 1.61
CA GLY A 155 -17.87 9.45 1.83
C GLY A 155 -17.02 8.18 1.64
N PRO A 156 -17.60 6.98 1.89
CA PRO A 156 -16.91 5.71 1.72
C PRO A 156 -16.50 5.48 0.26
N ALA A 157 -15.62 4.50 0.04
CA ALA A 157 -15.13 4.15 -1.30
C ALA A 157 -16.15 3.34 -2.15
N ASP A 158 -17.45 3.49 -1.87
CA ASP A 158 -18.51 2.73 -2.53
C ASP A 158 -18.85 3.32 -3.91
N PRO A 159 -19.09 2.49 -4.93
CA PRO A 159 -19.56 2.94 -6.24
C PRO A 159 -20.88 3.75 -6.15
N GLY A 160 -21.00 4.75 -7.03
CA GLY A 160 -22.21 5.58 -7.15
C GLY A 160 -22.20 6.86 -6.30
N ILE A 161 -21.24 7.04 -5.40
CA ILE A 161 -21.09 8.29 -4.63
C ILE A 161 -20.49 9.37 -5.53
N THR A 162 -21.17 10.51 -5.62
CA THR A 162 -20.76 11.65 -6.43
C THR A 162 -20.16 12.75 -5.57
N ASN A 163 -19.01 13.27 -5.99
CA ASN A 163 -18.41 14.48 -5.44
C ASN A 163 -18.10 15.46 -6.57
N SER A 164 -18.17 16.75 -6.26
CA SER A 164 -17.72 17.81 -7.18
C SER A 164 -16.41 18.43 -6.70
N PHE A 165 -15.53 18.76 -7.65
CA PHE A 165 -14.22 19.33 -7.38
C PHE A 165 -14.04 20.53 -8.28
N THR A 166 -13.58 21.66 -7.73
CA THR A 166 -13.15 22.81 -8.50
C THR A 166 -11.63 22.84 -8.47
N PHE A 167 -11.05 22.83 -9.65
CA PHE A 167 -9.60 22.86 -9.85
C PHE A 167 -9.14 24.19 -10.39
N LYS A 168 -7.93 24.60 -10.00
CA LYS A 168 -7.13 25.57 -10.72
C LYS A 168 -6.06 24.80 -11.50
N LEU A 169 -6.06 24.98 -12.82
CA LEU A 169 -5.17 24.29 -13.74
C LEU A 169 -3.79 24.98 -13.82
N PRO A 170 -2.75 24.33 -14.35
CA PRO A 170 -1.42 24.91 -14.49
C PRO A 170 -1.38 26.20 -15.30
N ASP A 171 -2.28 26.39 -16.27
CA ASP A 171 -2.43 27.61 -17.06
C ASP A 171 -3.14 28.75 -16.31
N GLY A 172 -3.54 28.53 -15.05
CA GLY A 172 -4.23 29.47 -14.19
C GLY A 172 -5.75 29.54 -14.38
N THR A 173 -6.32 28.80 -15.34
CA THR A 173 -7.77 28.69 -15.52
C THR A 173 -8.41 27.81 -14.43
N THR A 174 -9.73 27.94 -14.23
CA THR A 174 -10.47 27.11 -13.28
C THR A 174 -11.49 26.25 -14.01
N THR A 175 -11.70 25.03 -13.51
CA THR A 175 -12.72 24.12 -14.00
C THR A 175 -13.38 23.39 -12.85
N THR A 176 -14.70 23.14 -12.94
CA THR A 176 -15.41 22.30 -11.98
C THR A 176 -15.80 20.99 -12.66
N ARG A 177 -15.55 19.89 -11.99
CA ARG A 177 -15.86 18.53 -12.45
C ARG A 177 -16.70 17.81 -11.38
N SER A 178 -17.71 17.08 -11.80
CA SER A 178 -18.42 16.13 -10.95
C SER A 178 -17.97 14.73 -11.34
N ASN A 179 -17.50 13.97 -10.36
CA ASN A 179 -16.98 12.65 -10.57
C ASN A 179 -17.72 11.63 -9.69
N VAL A 180 -18.05 10.48 -10.26
CA VAL A 180 -18.81 9.42 -9.59
C VAL A 180 -17.84 8.28 -9.28
N LYS A 181 -17.76 7.87 -8.01
CA LYS A 181 -16.95 6.72 -7.61
C LYS A 181 -17.41 5.45 -8.33
N ALA A 182 -16.48 4.67 -8.81
CA ALA A 182 -16.73 3.39 -9.45
C ALA A 182 -15.62 2.39 -9.11
N GLU A 183 -15.86 1.12 -9.42
CA GLU A 183 -14.81 0.10 -9.40
C GLU A 183 -13.87 0.28 -10.59
N TYR A 184 -12.59 0.07 -10.37
CA TYR A 184 -11.56 0.10 -11.42
C TYR A 184 -10.39 -0.81 -11.08
N GLN A 185 -9.66 -1.25 -12.12
CA GLN A 185 -8.39 -1.94 -11.97
C GLN A 185 -7.27 -0.89 -12.06
N SER A 186 -6.49 -0.71 -10.99
CA SER A 186 -5.40 0.27 -11.00
C SER A 186 -4.13 -0.33 -11.60
N ASN A 187 -3.45 0.44 -12.44
CA ASN A 187 -2.07 0.20 -12.86
C ASN A 187 -1.12 0.84 -11.84
N SER A 188 -0.15 0.07 -11.35
CA SER A 188 0.83 0.58 -10.38
C SER A 188 1.92 1.46 -11.01
N VAL A 189 2.09 1.42 -12.32
CA VAL A 189 3.02 2.27 -13.07
C VAL A 189 2.30 3.55 -13.46
N LEU A 190 2.58 4.65 -12.75
CA LEU A 190 1.96 5.94 -13.04
C LEU A 190 2.65 6.67 -14.20
N HIS A 191 3.93 6.39 -14.40
CA HIS A 191 4.72 6.98 -15.47
C HIS A 191 5.99 6.17 -15.70
N GLN A 192 6.43 6.10 -16.97
CA GLN A 192 7.74 5.59 -17.33
C GLN A 192 8.24 6.26 -18.60
N GLU A 193 9.50 6.63 -18.61
CA GLU A 193 10.15 7.26 -19.77
C GLU A 193 11.65 7.04 -19.81
N ILE A 194 12.27 7.36 -20.91
CA ILE A 194 13.73 7.40 -21.10
C ILE A 194 14.16 8.85 -21.26
N ILE A 195 14.99 9.31 -20.35
CA ILE A 195 15.55 10.67 -20.38
C ILE A 195 16.97 10.59 -20.95
N ASP A 196 17.27 11.39 -21.97
CA ASP A 196 18.65 11.57 -22.42
C ASP A 196 19.36 12.56 -21.50
N LEU A 197 20.37 12.08 -20.80
CA LEU A 197 21.21 12.89 -19.91
C LEU A 197 22.63 12.93 -20.47
N ASN A 198 22.93 13.91 -21.34
CA ASN A 198 24.25 14.06 -21.95
C ASN A 198 24.73 12.81 -22.68
N GLY A 199 23.84 12.12 -23.40
CA GLY A 199 24.11 10.92 -24.17
C GLY A 199 24.01 9.60 -23.35
N LYS A 200 23.73 9.66 -22.07
CA LYS A 200 23.33 8.51 -21.25
C LYS A 200 21.81 8.37 -21.26
N LYS A 201 21.32 7.15 -21.36
CA LYS A 201 19.91 6.83 -21.24
C LYS A 201 19.52 6.54 -19.80
N VAL A 202 18.79 7.44 -19.19
CA VAL A 202 18.27 7.29 -17.83
C VAL A 202 16.81 6.83 -17.89
N GLY A 203 16.51 5.66 -17.34
CA GLY A 203 15.12 5.25 -17.10
C GLY A 203 14.54 6.06 -15.95
N TYR A 204 13.33 6.58 -16.10
CA TYR A 204 12.54 7.16 -15.01
C TYR A 204 11.26 6.35 -14.85
N TRP A 205 11.04 5.80 -13.65
CA TRP A 205 9.95 4.88 -13.35
C TRP A 205 9.20 5.31 -12.10
N VAL A 206 7.94 5.74 -12.24
CA VAL A 206 7.07 6.09 -11.12
C VAL A 206 6.19 4.91 -10.78
N TYR A 207 6.45 4.29 -9.63
CA TYR A 207 5.80 3.06 -9.20
C TYR A 207 5.06 3.26 -7.88
N GLN A 208 3.71 3.19 -7.92
CA GLN A 208 2.86 3.66 -6.83
C GLN A 208 2.56 2.60 -5.78
N SER A 209 2.48 1.31 -6.15
CA SER A 209 2.20 0.25 -5.16
C SER A 209 2.58 -1.13 -5.66
N PHE A 210 2.89 -2.04 -4.73
CA PHE A 210 3.31 -3.41 -5.01
C PHE A 210 2.09 -4.32 -5.13
N LYS A 211 1.30 -4.18 -6.21
CA LYS A 211 0.11 -4.97 -6.50
C LYS A 211 0.48 -6.18 -7.34
N ALA A 212 -0.06 -7.34 -6.94
CA ALA A 212 0.18 -8.60 -7.65
C ALA A 212 -0.97 -8.83 -8.63
N THR A 213 -0.81 -8.43 -9.89
CA THR A 213 -1.87 -8.36 -10.91
C THR A 213 -1.90 -9.58 -11.84
N ALA A 214 -0.91 -10.49 -11.76
CA ALA A 214 -0.80 -11.65 -12.64
C ALA A 214 -1.52 -12.89 -12.11
N GLY A 215 -2.57 -13.33 -12.78
CA GLY A 215 -3.20 -14.64 -12.57
C GLY A 215 -4.25 -14.70 -11.44
N GLN A 216 -4.71 -15.92 -11.10
CA GLN A 216 -5.79 -16.16 -10.13
C GLN A 216 -5.32 -16.21 -8.67
N SER A 217 -4.04 -16.52 -8.43
CA SER A 217 -3.38 -16.37 -7.13
C SER A 217 -2.10 -15.60 -7.38
N PRO A 218 -2.23 -14.30 -7.59
CA PRO A 218 -1.15 -13.52 -8.15
C PRO A 218 0.01 -13.39 -7.15
N THR A 219 1.21 -13.73 -7.60
CA THR A 219 2.45 -13.58 -6.84
C THR A 219 3.42 -12.63 -7.52
N LYS A 220 3.00 -11.96 -8.60
CA LYS A 220 3.78 -10.96 -9.32
C LYS A 220 2.90 -9.96 -10.07
N SER A 221 3.50 -8.87 -10.48
CA SER A 221 2.88 -7.80 -11.27
C SER A 221 3.25 -7.96 -12.74
N LEU A 222 2.27 -7.87 -13.63
CA LEU A 222 2.50 -7.81 -15.08
C LEU A 222 3.14 -6.49 -15.47
N GLU A 223 2.73 -5.39 -14.85
CA GLU A 223 3.22 -4.04 -15.11
C GLU A 223 4.72 -3.91 -14.78
N VAL A 224 5.21 -4.68 -13.80
CA VAL A 224 6.66 -4.77 -13.52
C VAL A 224 7.38 -5.50 -14.65
N ASP A 225 6.85 -6.63 -15.12
CA ASP A 225 7.45 -7.37 -16.24
C ASP A 225 7.51 -6.48 -17.49
N GLU A 226 6.45 -5.74 -17.80
CA GLU A 226 6.35 -4.81 -18.95
C GLU A 226 7.32 -3.64 -18.82
N SER A 227 7.40 -3.00 -17.63
CA SER A 227 8.35 -1.90 -17.40
C SER A 227 9.79 -2.34 -17.52
N MET A 228 10.14 -3.51 -16.96
CA MET A 228 11.50 -4.02 -17.07
C MET A 228 11.87 -4.45 -18.49
N ALA A 229 10.91 -4.92 -19.29
CA ALA A 229 11.10 -5.16 -20.72
C ALA A 229 11.34 -3.84 -21.47
N PHE A 230 10.53 -2.79 -21.21
CA PHE A 230 10.69 -1.46 -21.81
C PHE A 230 12.07 -0.87 -21.55
N PHE A 231 12.57 -0.89 -20.29
CA PHE A 231 13.89 -0.39 -19.96
C PHE A 231 15.02 -1.23 -20.57
N THR A 232 14.82 -2.54 -20.63
CA THR A 232 15.79 -3.46 -21.27
C THR A 232 15.91 -3.20 -22.75
N GLU A 233 14.79 -3.05 -23.47
CA GLU A 233 14.77 -2.77 -24.90
C GLU A 233 15.39 -1.40 -25.23
N ALA A 234 15.13 -0.40 -24.41
CA ALA A 234 15.74 0.91 -24.54
C ALA A 234 17.27 0.89 -24.30
N GLY A 235 17.77 -0.10 -23.55
CA GLY A 235 19.18 -0.21 -23.19
C GLY A 235 19.61 0.95 -22.30
N ILE A 236 18.94 1.12 -21.14
CA ILE A 236 19.25 2.20 -20.19
C ILE A 236 20.58 1.98 -19.50
N ASP A 237 21.29 3.08 -19.18
CA ASP A 237 22.54 3.09 -18.45
C ASP A 237 22.32 3.19 -16.93
N GLU A 238 21.27 3.92 -16.51
CA GLU A 238 20.93 4.23 -15.12
C GLU A 238 19.40 4.23 -14.94
N LEU A 239 18.91 4.07 -13.71
CA LEU A 239 17.48 4.03 -13.40
C LEU A 239 17.15 4.87 -12.17
N ILE A 240 16.18 5.76 -12.32
CA ILE A 240 15.51 6.48 -11.24
C ILE A 240 14.18 5.79 -10.96
N ILE A 241 13.97 5.34 -9.73
CA ILE A 241 12.74 4.69 -9.26
C ILE A 241 12.05 5.63 -8.29
N ASP A 242 10.89 6.15 -8.68
CA ASP A 242 10.12 7.09 -7.87
C ASP A 242 9.05 6.36 -7.05
N LEU A 243 9.30 6.25 -5.75
CA LEU A 243 8.43 5.61 -4.77
C LEU A 243 7.79 6.62 -3.80
N ARG A 244 7.80 7.93 -4.12
CA ARG A 244 7.41 8.99 -3.17
C ARG A 244 5.99 8.86 -2.59
N TYR A 245 5.08 8.13 -3.24
CA TYR A 245 3.72 7.87 -2.77
C TYR A 245 3.40 6.38 -2.65
N ASN A 246 4.43 5.54 -2.52
CA ASN A 246 4.28 4.09 -2.51
C ASN A 246 4.30 3.53 -1.09
N GLY A 247 3.14 3.21 -0.54
CA GLY A 247 2.98 2.65 0.82
C GLY A 247 3.40 1.19 0.98
N GLY A 248 3.78 0.51 -0.12
CA GLY A 248 4.18 -0.89 -0.10
C GLY A 248 3.23 -1.83 -0.82
N GLY A 249 2.96 -2.98 -0.24
CA GLY A 249 2.09 -4.04 -0.75
C GLY A 249 2.74 -5.42 -0.71
N SER A 250 2.62 -6.19 -1.79
CA SER A 250 3.05 -7.58 -1.87
C SER A 250 4.57 -7.75 -1.78
N VAL A 251 5.02 -8.55 -0.81
CA VAL A 251 6.43 -8.98 -0.69
C VAL A 251 6.89 -9.73 -1.95
N ALA A 252 6.02 -10.56 -2.54
CA ALA A 252 6.37 -11.30 -3.76
C ALA A 252 6.65 -10.37 -4.95
N VAL A 253 5.97 -9.23 -5.04
CA VAL A 253 6.24 -8.20 -6.07
C VAL A 253 7.54 -7.45 -5.76
N ALA A 254 7.85 -7.19 -4.49
CA ALA A 254 9.16 -6.65 -4.11
C ALA A 254 10.30 -7.59 -4.48
N GLU A 255 10.14 -8.91 -4.24
CA GLU A 255 11.10 -9.94 -4.70
C GLU A 255 11.23 -9.95 -6.23
N GLN A 256 10.14 -9.80 -6.97
CA GLN A 256 10.16 -9.71 -8.44
C GLN A 256 11.00 -8.51 -8.90
N ILE A 257 10.78 -7.32 -8.36
CA ILE A 257 11.54 -6.11 -8.69
C ILE A 257 13.03 -6.29 -8.33
N ASN A 258 13.31 -6.79 -7.15
CA ASN A 258 14.67 -7.08 -6.70
C ASN A 258 15.40 -8.06 -7.63
N ASN A 259 14.69 -9.08 -8.13
CA ASN A 259 15.24 -10.04 -9.07
C ASN A 259 15.55 -9.43 -10.44
N TYR A 260 14.83 -8.40 -10.88
CA TYR A 260 15.16 -7.64 -12.08
C TYR A 260 16.34 -6.69 -11.88
N LEU A 261 16.44 -6.05 -10.71
CA LEU A 261 17.43 -4.99 -10.46
C LEU A 261 18.79 -5.51 -10.04
N ILE A 262 18.86 -6.66 -9.35
CA ILE A 262 20.14 -7.22 -8.91
C ILE A 262 21.08 -7.53 -10.09
N GLN A 263 22.36 -7.33 -9.95
CA GLN A 263 23.34 -7.72 -10.94
C GLN A 263 23.46 -9.24 -11.08
N ALA A 264 23.80 -9.73 -12.27
CA ALA A 264 23.93 -11.15 -12.55
C ALA A 264 24.98 -11.85 -11.65
N SER A 265 26.07 -11.15 -11.30
CA SER A 265 27.12 -11.63 -10.39
C SER A 265 26.63 -11.89 -8.97
N ASN A 266 25.52 -11.26 -8.57
CA ASN A 266 24.92 -11.38 -7.25
C ASN A 266 23.70 -12.30 -7.22
N SER A 267 23.33 -12.93 -8.35
CA SER A 267 22.32 -13.97 -8.39
C SER A 267 22.67 -15.09 -7.41
N SER A 268 21.67 -15.60 -6.69
CA SER A 268 21.80 -16.61 -5.62
C SER A 268 22.37 -16.09 -4.28
N LYS A 269 22.79 -14.84 -4.16
CA LYS A 269 23.12 -14.24 -2.86
C LYS A 269 21.85 -13.96 -2.04
N LEU A 270 22.01 -13.78 -0.73
CA LEU A 270 20.93 -13.53 0.20
C LEU A 270 20.24 -12.20 -0.13
N MET A 271 18.92 -12.24 -0.38
CA MET A 271 18.10 -11.05 -0.54
C MET A 271 17.68 -10.50 0.85
N TYR A 272 17.05 -11.36 1.64
CA TYR A 272 16.69 -11.07 3.03
C TYR A 272 16.42 -12.36 3.80
N THR A 273 16.35 -12.25 5.13
CA THR A 273 15.88 -13.31 6.04
C THR A 273 14.63 -12.82 6.75
N ASN A 274 13.57 -13.65 6.81
CA ASN A 274 12.44 -13.41 7.66
C ASN A 274 12.74 -13.87 9.09
N LYS A 275 12.40 -13.05 10.06
CA LYS A 275 12.37 -13.36 11.48
C LYS A 275 10.95 -13.37 11.98
N LEU A 276 10.55 -14.42 12.67
CA LEU A 276 9.24 -14.57 13.30
C LEU A 276 9.38 -14.51 14.83
N ASN A 277 8.24 -14.60 15.54
CA ASN A 277 8.27 -14.71 17.00
C ASN A 277 8.85 -16.06 17.47
N SER A 278 9.11 -16.19 18.78
CA SER A 278 9.72 -17.36 19.39
C SER A 278 8.96 -18.67 19.21
N LEU A 279 7.65 -18.63 18.90
CA LEU A 279 6.79 -19.78 18.63
C LEU A 279 6.83 -20.27 17.19
N LYS A 280 7.40 -19.50 16.28
CA LYS A 280 7.36 -19.74 14.83
C LYS A 280 8.75 -19.75 14.15
N THR A 281 9.81 -19.91 14.91
CA THR A 281 11.20 -19.90 14.41
C THR A 281 11.47 -20.98 13.35
N ASP A 282 10.72 -22.08 13.35
CA ASP A 282 10.78 -23.13 12.32
C ASP A 282 10.25 -22.68 10.94
N LEU A 283 9.51 -21.56 10.90
CA LEU A 283 8.99 -20.94 9.68
C LEU A 283 9.89 -19.84 9.13
N GLU A 284 10.96 -19.49 9.84
CA GLU A 284 11.95 -18.51 9.36
C GLU A 284 12.60 -18.97 8.06
N LYS A 285 12.76 -18.05 7.12
CA LYS A 285 13.30 -18.36 5.79
C LYS A 285 14.33 -17.33 5.36
N SER A 286 15.37 -17.83 4.69
CA SER A 286 16.27 -17.01 3.89
C SER A 286 15.81 -17.02 2.44
N VAL A 287 15.64 -15.86 1.85
CA VAL A 287 15.25 -15.67 0.45
C VAL A 287 16.47 -15.18 -0.32
N ASN A 288 16.79 -15.85 -1.41
CA ASN A 288 17.93 -15.50 -2.25
C ASN A 288 17.46 -14.87 -3.56
N PHE A 289 18.28 -13.98 -4.10
CA PHE A 289 18.04 -13.42 -5.43
C PHE A 289 18.02 -14.51 -6.50
N LYS A 290 17.17 -14.30 -7.49
CA LYS A 290 17.08 -15.09 -8.73
C LYS A 290 17.04 -14.12 -9.89
N LYS A 291 18.22 -13.73 -10.42
CA LYS A 291 18.28 -12.73 -11.50
C LYS A 291 17.25 -13.00 -12.59
N ALA A 292 16.43 -11.99 -12.86
CA ALA A 292 15.47 -11.94 -13.95
C ALA A 292 15.88 -10.88 -14.99
N GLY A 293 15.60 -11.14 -16.26
CA GLY A 293 15.95 -10.22 -17.36
C GLY A 293 17.46 -9.99 -17.50
N SER A 294 17.83 -8.99 -18.31
CA SER A 294 19.21 -8.67 -18.67
C SER A 294 19.69 -7.28 -18.22
N LEU A 295 18.86 -6.49 -17.53
CA LEU A 295 19.29 -5.24 -16.93
C LEU A 295 20.46 -5.51 -15.95
N ASN A 296 21.53 -4.74 -16.04
CA ASN A 296 22.73 -4.91 -15.20
C ASN A 296 23.25 -3.55 -14.77
N LEU A 297 22.47 -2.88 -13.96
CA LEU A 297 22.76 -1.53 -13.47
C LEU A 297 23.71 -1.58 -12.29
N GLU A 298 24.61 -0.59 -12.19
CA GLU A 298 25.56 -0.46 -11.08
C GLU A 298 25.02 0.48 -10.00
N LYS A 299 24.23 1.48 -10.42
CA LYS A 299 23.65 2.51 -9.55
C LYS A 299 22.14 2.58 -9.71
N LEU A 300 21.46 2.85 -8.62
CA LEU A 300 20.04 3.13 -8.58
C LEU A 300 19.79 4.42 -7.79
N VAL A 301 18.91 5.26 -8.29
CA VAL A 301 18.42 6.41 -7.55
C VAL A 301 16.96 6.16 -7.17
N PHE A 302 16.65 6.22 -5.89
CA PHE A 302 15.27 6.17 -5.42
C PHE A 302 14.81 7.56 -5.02
N ILE A 303 13.67 7.98 -5.53
CA ILE A 303 12.96 9.15 -5.02
C ILE A 303 11.98 8.67 -3.95
N THR A 304 12.16 9.14 -2.72
CA THR A 304 11.42 8.67 -1.55
C THR A 304 10.71 9.79 -0.81
N SER A 305 9.79 9.41 0.06
CA SER A 305 9.13 10.27 1.04
C SER A 305 8.69 9.47 2.26
N ARG A 306 8.10 10.16 3.25
CA ARG A 306 7.41 9.47 4.36
C ARG A 306 6.22 8.59 3.91
N GLY A 307 5.83 8.67 2.64
CA GLY A 307 4.89 7.73 2.03
C GLY A 307 5.53 6.44 1.53
N SER A 308 6.87 6.38 1.40
CA SER A 308 7.61 5.20 0.94
C SER A 308 7.79 4.22 2.10
N ALA A 309 7.01 3.13 2.11
CA ALA A 309 6.94 2.23 3.26
C ALA A 309 7.00 0.74 2.88
N SER A 310 7.31 -0.13 3.85
CA SER A 310 7.11 -1.58 3.75
C SER A 310 7.84 -2.22 2.55
N ALA A 311 7.13 -2.73 1.54
CA ALA A 311 7.71 -3.34 0.33
C ALA A 311 8.65 -2.39 -0.42
N SER A 312 8.39 -1.06 -0.42
CA SER A 312 9.32 -0.05 -0.95
C SER A 312 10.65 -0.06 -0.21
N GLU A 313 10.60 -0.12 1.11
CA GLU A 313 11.79 -0.16 1.97
C GLU A 313 12.49 -1.53 1.89
N LEU A 314 11.72 -2.62 1.72
CA LEU A 314 12.28 -3.96 1.50
C LEU A 314 13.12 -4.01 0.22
N VAL A 315 12.66 -3.37 -0.88
CA VAL A 315 13.43 -3.29 -2.13
C VAL A 315 14.75 -2.57 -1.89
N ILE A 316 14.71 -1.40 -1.28
CA ILE A 316 15.91 -0.60 -0.97
C ILE A 316 16.86 -1.40 -0.06
N ASN A 317 16.33 -1.95 1.05
CA ASN A 317 17.14 -2.67 2.04
C ASN A 317 17.81 -3.91 1.46
N SER A 318 17.09 -4.67 0.63
CA SER A 318 17.61 -5.90 0.03
C SER A 318 18.73 -5.66 -0.99
N LEU A 319 18.65 -4.56 -1.73
CA LEU A 319 19.63 -4.22 -2.77
C LEU A 319 20.87 -3.49 -2.22
N ASN A 320 20.71 -2.78 -1.10
CA ASN A 320 21.75 -1.92 -0.51
C ASN A 320 23.12 -2.62 -0.28
N PRO A 321 23.20 -3.91 0.12
CA PRO A 321 24.48 -4.62 0.26
C PRO A 321 25.21 -4.88 -1.07
N TYR A 322 24.56 -4.66 -2.22
CA TYR A 322 25.05 -5.13 -3.53
C TYR A 322 25.14 -4.05 -4.60
N LEU A 323 24.44 -2.94 -4.44
CA LEU A 323 24.35 -1.87 -5.42
C LEU A 323 24.63 -0.52 -4.77
N ASP A 324 25.14 0.43 -5.55
CA ASP A 324 25.27 1.84 -5.16
C ASP A 324 23.86 2.47 -5.22
N ILE A 325 23.26 2.72 -4.06
CA ILE A 325 21.91 3.26 -3.92
C ILE A 325 21.99 4.67 -3.37
N THR A 326 21.31 5.59 -4.06
CA THR A 326 21.15 6.98 -3.61
C THR A 326 19.68 7.29 -3.38
N LEU A 327 19.37 7.88 -2.23
CA LEU A 327 18.03 8.29 -1.86
C LEU A 327 17.88 9.81 -1.96
N VAL A 328 16.88 10.27 -2.73
CA VAL A 328 16.55 11.68 -2.96
C VAL A 328 15.13 11.96 -2.49
N GLY A 329 14.91 13.07 -1.78
CA GLY A 329 13.58 13.47 -1.35
C GLY A 329 13.44 13.60 0.16
N ASP A 330 12.58 12.85 0.82
CA ASP A 330 12.46 12.77 2.29
C ASP A 330 12.70 11.32 2.75
N ASN A 331 13.08 11.18 4.03
CA ASN A 331 13.26 9.88 4.67
C ASN A 331 12.07 8.96 4.42
N THR A 332 12.30 7.67 4.33
CA THR A 332 11.23 6.69 4.20
C THR A 332 10.40 6.59 5.49
N PHE A 333 9.35 5.78 5.47
CA PHE A 333 8.38 5.68 6.56
C PHE A 333 8.93 5.02 7.82
N GLY A 334 9.65 3.90 7.67
CA GLY A 334 10.16 3.09 8.77
C GLY A 334 9.24 1.91 9.14
N LYS A 335 8.97 1.02 8.19
CA LYS A 335 8.23 -0.24 8.42
C LYS A 335 9.10 -1.45 8.05
N PRO A 336 10.10 -1.83 8.90
CA PRO A 336 10.99 -2.97 8.66
C PRO A 336 10.30 -4.33 8.84
N VAL A 337 9.00 -4.33 8.99
CA VAL A 337 8.17 -5.46 9.42
C VAL A 337 7.04 -5.72 8.42
N GLY A 338 6.53 -6.95 8.44
CA GLY A 338 5.46 -7.37 7.56
C GLY A 338 4.41 -8.24 8.26
N SER A 339 3.38 -8.60 7.51
CA SER A 339 2.19 -9.25 8.04
C SER A 339 1.74 -10.41 7.15
N PHE A 340 1.23 -11.46 7.78
CA PHE A 340 0.40 -12.46 7.12
C PHE A 340 -1.07 -12.17 7.41
N PRO A 341 -2.00 -12.32 6.43
CA PRO A 341 -3.43 -12.27 6.69
C PRO A 341 -3.87 -13.49 7.48
N LEU A 342 -4.39 -13.31 8.69
CA LEU A 342 -4.61 -14.41 9.65
C LEU A 342 -5.96 -15.12 9.49
N SER A 343 -6.88 -14.65 8.66
CA SER A 343 -8.08 -15.40 8.31
C SER A 343 -7.77 -16.76 7.68
N ASN A 344 -6.58 -16.91 7.07
CA ASN A 344 -6.12 -18.20 6.52
C ASN A 344 -5.73 -19.23 7.60
N TYR A 345 -5.46 -18.76 8.81
CA TYR A 345 -4.99 -19.59 9.93
C TYR A 345 -6.01 -19.71 11.06
N ASN A 346 -7.06 -18.87 11.06
CA ASN A 346 -8.12 -18.89 12.06
C ASN A 346 -9.51 -18.97 11.41
N LYS A 347 -10.19 -20.10 11.61
CA LYS A 347 -11.51 -20.37 11.00
C LYS A 347 -12.57 -19.37 11.44
N THR A 348 -12.56 -18.92 12.70
CA THR A 348 -13.55 -17.98 13.22
C THR A 348 -13.42 -16.62 12.51
N LEU A 349 -12.20 -16.13 12.31
CA LEU A 349 -11.95 -14.90 11.55
C LEU A 349 -12.46 -15.05 10.11
N LYS A 350 -12.13 -16.18 9.47
CA LYS A 350 -12.54 -16.47 8.10
C LYS A 350 -14.06 -16.51 7.93
N ASP A 351 -14.76 -17.24 8.79
CA ASP A 351 -16.21 -17.43 8.70
C ASP A 351 -16.97 -16.11 8.95
N ASN A 352 -16.39 -15.17 9.68
CA ASN A 352 -16.98 -13.86 9.98
C ASN A 352 -16.48 -12.74 9.06
N ASN A 353 -15.77 -13.05 7.97
CA ASN A 353 -15.22 -12.07 7.03
C ASN A 353 -14.33 -11.01 7.69
N VAL A 354 -13.59 -11.39 8.73
CA VAL A 354 -12.62 -10.53 9.41
C VAL A 354 -11.22 -10.89 8.97
N GLU A 355 -10.46 -9.91 8.47
CA GLU A 355 -9.04 -10.06 8.21
C GLU A 355 -8.25 -9.32 9.27
N LEU A 356 -7.57 -10.10 10.12
CA LEU A 356 -6.59 -9.60 11.06
C LEU A 356 -5.21 -9.58 10.39
N VAL A 357 -4.61 -8.43 10.32
CA VAL A 357 -3.31 -8.19 9.66
C VAL A 357 -2.34 -7.61 10.72
N PRO A 358 -1.88 -8.44 11.67
CA PRO A 358 -0.92 -7.99 12.68
C PRO A 358 0.49 -8.08 12.12
N ILE A 359 1.44 -7.41 12.76
CA ILE A 359 2.85 -7.66 12.45
C ILE A 359 3.21 -9.07 12.86
N THR A 360 3.67 -9.89 11.89
CA THR A 360 4.01 -11.30 12.09
C THR A 360 5.48 -11.62 11.86
N PHE A 361 6.19 -10.76 11.14
CA PHE A 361 7.62 -10.96 10.86
C PHE A 361 8.38 -9.64 10.71
N ALA A 362 9.70 -9.71 10.91
CA ALA A 362 10.65 -8.68 10.52
C ALA A 362 11.56 -9.20 9.40
N THR A 363 12.16 -8.30 8.62
CA THR A 363 13.10 -8.66 7.56
C THR A 363 14.48 -8.06 7.82
N ALA A 364 15.53 -8.88 7.62
CA ALA A 364 16.91 -8.44 7.68
C ALA A 364 17.59 -8.65 6.33
N ASN A 365 18.35 -7.68 5.84
CA ASN A 365 19.15 -7.85 4.62
C ASN A 365 20.44 -8.68 4.86
N ALA A 366 21.30 -8.79 3.86
CA ALA A 366 22.52 -9.59 3.95
C ALA A 366 23.56 -9.07 4.97
N ASP A 367 23.50 -7.76 5.30
CA ASP A 367 24.34 -7.15 6.33
C ASP A 367 23.69 -7.19 7.73
N GLY A 368 22.50 -7.82 7.85
CA GLY A 368 21.76 -7.92 9.10
C GLY A 368 20.93 -6.68 9.43
N ASN A 369 20.79 -5.71 8.53
CA ASN A 369 20.01 -4.50 8.77
C ASN A 369 18.49 -4.84 8.78
N ALA A 370 17.86 -4.64 9.95
CA ALA A 370 16.46 -4.94 10.22
C ALA A 370 15.78 -3.87 11.10
N ASP A 371 16.50 -2.82 11.50
CA ASP A 371 16.06 -1.87 12.53
C ASP A 371 15.97 -0.44 11.98
N TYR A 372 15.18 -0.27 10.89
CA TYR A 372 14.95 1.04 10.31
C TYR A 372 13.55 1.59 10.62
N PHE A 373 13.11 1.52 11.90
CA PHE A 373 11.80 2.03 12.33
C PHE A 373 11.64 3.55 12.17
N ASP A 374 12.74 4.29 12.04
CA ASP A 374 12.74 5.73 11.73
C ASP A 374 12.76 6.02 10.21
N GLY A 375 12.83 4.97 9.39
CA GLY A 375 13.02 5.02 7.94
C GLY A 375 14.47 5.18 7.53
N PHE A 376 14.76 4.96 6.24
CA PHE A 376 16.06 5.25 5.66
C PHE A 376 16.24 6.75 5.53
N PRO A 377 17.34 7.32 6.02
CA PRO A 377 17.66 8.72 5.77
C PRO A 377 18.01 8.92 4.30
N VAL A 378 17.60 10.06 3.74
CA VAL A 378 17.99 10.42 2.37
C VAL A 378 19.41 10.97 2.31
N ASP A 379 20.10 10.70 1.19
CA ASP A 379 21.39 11.34 0.88
C ASP A 379 21.19 12.80 0.52
N PHE A 380 20.13 13.11 -0.21
CA PHE A 380 19.79 14.45 -0.64
C PHE A 380 18.34 14.81 -0.28
N ALA A 381 18.22 15.71 0.68
CA ALA A 381 16.95 16.20 1.17
C ALA A 381 16.31 17.20 0.20
N VAL A 382 15.18 16.85 -0.43
CA VAL A 382 14.48 17.66 -1.43
C VAL A 382 12.98 17.64 -1.19
N GLY A 383 12.37 18.84 -1.10
CA GLY A 383 10.92 18.98 -0.94
C GLY A 383 10.14 18.41 -2.12
N ASP A 384 8.88 18.03 -1.88
CA ASP A 384 7.99 17.65 -2.96
C ASP A 384 7.47 18.87 -3.70
N SER A 385 7.16 18.70 -4.98
CA SER A 385 6.64 19.74 -5.88
C SER A 385 5.45 19.19 -6.67
N PRO A 386 4.31 18.91 -6.00
CA PRO A 386 3.16 18.23 -6.61
C PRO A 386 2.50 19.02 -7.76
N GLN A 387 2.83 20.32 -7.92
CA GLN A 387 2.34 21.15 -9.00
C GLN A 387 2.92 20.83 -10.39
N PHE A 388 4.00 20.06 -10.46
CA PHE A 388 4.58 19.58 -11.71
C PHE A 388 4.13 18.16 -12.05
N ASN A 389 3.95 17.86 -13.33
CA ASN A 389 3.58 16.50 -13.76
C ASN A 389 4.81 15.57 -13.73
N TRP A 390 4.55 14.26 -13.89
CA TRP A 390 5.61 13.27 -14.01
C TRP A 390 6.46 13.56 -15.27
N GLY A 391 7.78 13.35 -15.17
CA GLY A 391 8.73 13.62 -16.25
C GLY A 391 9.10 15.11 -16.42
N ASP A 392 8.40 16.03 -15.78
CA ASP A 392 8.75 17.44 -15.79
C ASP A 392 10.06 17.66 -15.01
N GLN A 393 11.08 18.17 -15.72
CA GLN A 393 12.39 18.43 -15.11
C GLN A 393 12.41 19.62 -14.14
N ASP A 394 11.31 20.37 -14.02
CA ASP A 394 11.09 21.35 -12.97
C ASP A 394 10.54 20.70 -11.67
N ASP A 395 10.15 19.41 -11.68
CA ASP A 395 9.90 18.66 -10.45
C ASP A 395 11.20 18.55 -9.66
N LEU A 396 11.22 19.13 -8.46
CA LEU A 396 12.44 19.32 -7.68
C LEU A 396 13.17 17.99 -7.38
N ARG A 397 12.42 16.90 -7.13
CA ARG A 397 13.03 15.62 -6.81
C ARG A 397 13.59 14.93 -8.04
N LEU A 398 12.88 14.99 -9.18
CA LEU A 398 13.41 14.47 -10.43
C LEU A 398 14.64 15.27 -10.87
N ALA A 399 14.58 16.61 -10.81
CA ALA A 399 15.72 17.48 -11.11
C ALA A 399 16.95 17.14 -10.25
N ALA A 400 16.74 16.90 -8.94
CA ALA A 400 17.83 16.52 -8.04
C ALA A 400 18.42 15.16 -8.37
N ALA A 401 17.59 14.17 -8.70
CA ALA A 401 18.04 12.84 -9.11
C ALA A 401 18.87 12.89 -10.40
N LEU A 402 18.41 13.66 -11.41
CA LEU A 402 19.14 13.86 -12.66
C LEU A 402 20.48 14.61 -12.43
N LEU A 403 20.46 15.66 -11.61
CA LEU A 403 21.68 16.40 -11.26
C LEU A 403 22.72 15.54 -10.54
N PHE A 404 22.25 14.65 -9.65
CA PHE A 404 23.13 13.66 -9.01
C PHE A 404 23.75 12.70 -10.02
N LEU A 405 22.95 12.15 -10.94
CA LEU A 405 23.44 11.23 -11.98
C LEU A 405 24.45 11.92 -12.92
N GLU A 406 24.27 13.21 -13.19
CA GLU A 406 25.19 14.01 -14.03
C GLU A 406 26.50 14.33 -13.31
N ASN A 407 26.45 14.77 -12.04
CA ASN A 407 27.57 15.41 -11.37
C ASN A 407 28.09 14.66 -10.13
N GLY A 408 27.44 13.56 -9.72
CA GLY A 408 27.77 12.81 -8.50
C GLY A 408 27.39 13.55 -7.20
N SER A 409 26.71 14.69 -7.30
CA SER A 409 26.29 15.52 -6.15
C SER A 409 25.11 16.39 -6.49
N VAL A 410 24.34 16.74 -5.47
CA VAL A 410 23.25 17.73 -5.56
C VAL A 410 23.72 18.99 -4.84
N SER A 411 23.93 20.09 -5.57
CA SER A 411 24.37 21.36 -4.98
C SER A 411 23.45 22.52 -5.40
N GLY A 412 23.28 23.53 -4.54
CA GLY A 412 22.62 24.79 -4.86
C GLY A 412 21.12 24.83 -4.50
N ARG A 413 20.28 25.33 -5.43
CA ARG A 413 18.89 25.75 -5.17
C ARG A 413 17.90 24.63 -4.83
N LEU A 414 18.27 23.37 -4.95
CA LEU A 414 17.37 22.22 -4.80
C LEU A 414 17.21 21.78 -3.34
N THR A 415 18.11 22.15 -2.44
CA THR A 415 17.96 21.88 -1.02
C THR A 415 16.93 22.84 -0.42
N THR A 416 15.71 22.38 -0.26
CA THR A 416 14.61 23.16 0.30
C THR A 416 14.33 22.74 1.74
N THR A 417 13.90 23.71 2.56
CA THR A 417 13.39 23.38 3.90
C THR A 417 12.12 22.54 3.76
N PHE A 418 12.13 21.36 4.37
CA PHE A 418 10.95 20.47 4.32
C PHE A 418 9.77 21.14 4.99
N TYR A 419 8.66 21.24 4.27
CA TYR A 419 7.37 21.46 4.88
C TYR A 419 6.83 20.11 5.35
N ARG A 420 6.71 19.96 6.66
CA ARG A 420 5.92 18.88 7.26
C ARG A 420 4.62 19.52 7.73
N PRO A 421 3.49 19.09 7.16
CA PRO A 421 2.20 19.55 7.66
C PRO A 421 2.09 19.23 9.16
N LYS A 422 1.64 20.20 9.94
CA LYS A 422 1.36 20.01 11.37
C LYS A 422 -0.04 19.41 11.63
N TRP A 423 -0.70 18.97 10.57
CA TRP A 423 -2.04 18.43 10.60
C TRP A 423 -2.05 17.04 9.93
N GLU A 424 -2.96 16.20 10.38
CA GLU A 424 -3.20 14.88 9.83
C GLU A 424 -4.57 14.85 9.16
N MET A 425 -4.71 14.06 8.11
CA MET A 425 -6.02 13.72 7.56
C MET A 425 -6.74 12.83 8.58
N ILE A 426 -7.99 13.16 8.92
CA ILE A 426 -8.73 12.46 9.98
C ILE A 426 -8.96 10.99 9.64
N ASP A 427 -9.18 10.66 8.37
CA ASP A 427 -9.47 9.29 7.90
C ASP A 427 -8.37 8.70 7.02
N ALA A 428 -7.20 9.35 6.93
CA ALA A 428 -6.19 8.95 6.00
C ALA A 428 -5.07 8.14 6.67
N PHE A 429 -4.57 7.16 5.95
CA PHE A 429 -3.32 6.48 6.19
C PHE A 429 -3.25 5.62 7.45
N LYS A 430 -4.28 4.82 7.70
CA LYS A 430 -4.23 3.70 8.64
C LYS A 430 -4.56 2.39 7.92
N GLY A 431 -3.92 1.31 8.33
CA GLY A 431 -4.19 -0.03 7.82
C GLY A 431 -4.02 -0.13 6.30
N LEU A 432 -5.03 -0.68 5.65
CA LEU A 432 -5.02 -0.93 4.21
C LEU A 432 -4.83 0.35 3.37
N ASN A 433 -5.41 1.48 3.79
CA ASN A 433 -5.26 2.76 3.09
C ASN A 433 -3.83 3.33 3.17
N GLN A 434 -3.03 2.91 4.15
CA GLN A 434 -1.62 3.27 4.23
C GLN A 434 -0.79 2.50 3.20
N GLU A 435 -1.13 1.24 2.96
CA GLU A 435 -0.43 0.39 1.98
C GLU A 435 -0.84 0.75 0.54
N PHE A 436 -2.10 1.15 0.33
CA PHE A 436 -2.67 1.46 -0.99
C PHE A 436 -3.42 2.81 -0.97
N PRO A 437 -2.71 3.93 -0.86
CA PRO A 437 -3.31 5.26 -0.73
C PRO A 437 -3.97 5.71 -2.05
N ALA A 438 -5.31 5.72 -2.09
CA ALA A 438 -6.11 6.32 -3.16
C ALA A 438 -7.51 6.70 -2.65
N TYR A 439 -8.14 7.72 -3.26
CA TYR A 439 -9.48 8.23 -2.93
C TYR A 439 -10.49 7.97 -4.03
#